data_8b653b4de2b59163f0a0dbf2c2484846
#
_entry.id   8b653b4de2b59163f0a0dbf2c2484846
#
_cell.length_a   1.000
_cell.length_b   1.000
_cell.length_c   1.000
_cell.angle_alpha   90.00
_cell.angle_beta   90.00
_cell.angle_gamma   90.00
#
_symmetry.space_group_name_H-M   'P 1'
#
loop_
_entity.id
_entity.type
_entity.pdbx_description
1 polymer ?
#
loop_
_entity_poly.entity_id
_entity_poly.type
_entity_poly.pdbx_seq_one_letter_code
_entity_poly.pdbx_strand_id
1 'polypeptide(L)'
;MSTLTNNFGQVTFADNHFFVTLPNEVSFSFPITGNWRFEQATPEQLQHVELDDEGMHWPDIDEDLSFAGLLRGDWGQHVARRKQFA
;
A
#
# COMPACT_ATOMS: atom_id res chain seq x y z
N MET A 1 5.00 -8.93 -12.21
CA MET A 1 3.93 -9.18 -11.24
C MET A 1 4.47 -9.96 -10.05
N SER A 2 4.06 -9.61 -8.87
CA SER A 2 4.57 -10.20 -7.64
C SER A 2 3.42 -10.35 -6.66
N THR A 3 3.39 -11.47 -5.93
CA THR A 3 2.35 -11.75 -4.95
C THR A 3 2.98 -12.20 -3.65
N LEU A 4 2.59 -11.55 -2.56
CA LEU A 4 2.93 -11.93 -1.21
C LEU A 4 1.69 -12.49 -0.52
N THR A 5 1.80 -13.63 0.15
CA THR A 5 0.71 -14.21 0.90
C THR A 5 1.22 -14.63 2.28
N ASN A 6 0.47 -14.24 3.31
CA ASN A 6 0.73 -14.72 4.66
C ASN A 6 -0.58 -14.82 5.43
N ASN A 7 -0.51 -14.99 6.76
CA ASN A 7 -1.72 -15.16 7.58
C ASN A 7 -2.61 -13.92 7.62
N PHE A 8 -2.09 -12.77 7.24
CA PHE A 8 -2.81 -11.50 7.34
C PHE A 8 -3.39 -11.05 6.02
N GLY A 9 -3.19 -11.80 4.94
CA GLY A 9 -3.77 -11.48 3.65
C GLY A 9 -2.83 -11.76 2.50
N GLN A 10 -3.22 -11.22 1.35
CA GLN A 10 -2.46 -11.38 0.12
C GLN A 10 -2.38 -10.04 -0.58
N VAL A 11 -1.21 -9.71 -1.11
CA VAL A 11 -1.03 -8.52 -1.92
C VAL A 11 -0.31 -8.88 -3.21
N THR A 12 -0.81 -8.35 -4.32
CA THR A 12 -0.21 -8.49 -5.65
C THR A 12 0.07 -7.10 -6.17
N PHE A 13 1.26 -6.89 -6.73
CA PHE A 13 1.61 -5.62 -7.36
C PHE A 13 1.62 -5.82 -8.87
N ALA A 14 0.82 -5.05 -9.59
CA ALA A 14 0.76 -5.09 -11.05
C ALA A 14 0.17 -3.78 -11.55
N ASP A 15 0.59 -3.31 -12.72
CA ASP A 15 0.05 -2.12 -13.36
C ASP A 15 0.08 -0.90 -12.43
N ASN A 16 1.15 -0.75 -11.69
CA ASN A 16 1.32 0.37 -10.74
C ASN A 16 0.22 0.43 -9.70
N HIS A 17 -0.36 -0.71 -9.36
CA HIS A 17 -1.39 -0.83 -8.33
C HIS A 17 -1.05 -1.97 -7.39
N PHE A 18 -1.50 -1.84 -6.15
CA PHE A 18 -1.50 -2.93 -5.18
C PHE A 18 -2.92 -3.49 -5.10
N PHE A 19 -3.04 -4.80 -5.24
CA PHE A 19 -4.31 -5.52 -5.13
C PHE A 19 -4.25 -6.35 -3.86
N VAL A 20 -5.13 -6.08 -2.93
CA VAL A 20 -5.08 -6.66 -1.58
C VAL A 20 -6.32 -7.47 -1.32
N THR A 21 -6.16 -8.67 -0.77
CA THR A 21 -7.27 -9.50 -0.31
C THR A 21 -6.99 -9.86 1.15
N LEU A 22 -7.92 -9.51 2.01
CA LEU A 22 -7.81 -9.78 3.44
C LEU A 22 -8.35 -11.19 3.75
N PRO A 23 -8.00 -11.75 4.92
CA PRO A 23 -8.47 -13.11 5.26
C PRO A 23 -9.99 -13.26 5.29
N ASN A 24 -10.73 -12.17 5.52
CA ASN A 24 -12.20 -12.19 5.50
C ASN A 24 -12.75 -12.01 4.09
N GLU A 25 -11.90 -12.12 3.07
CA GLU A 25 -12.25 -12.02 1.65
C GLU A 25 -12.63 -10.62 1.18
N VAL A 26 -12.46 -9.61 2.00
CA VAL A 26 -12.57 -8.23 1.53
C VAL A 26 -11.38 -7.93 0.64
N SER A 27 -11.63 -7.42 -0.56
CA SER A 27 -10.58 -7.08 -1.52
C SER A 27 -10.66 -5.62 -1.88
N PHE A 28 -9.50 -5.02 -2.11
CA PHE A 28 -9.44 -3.64 -2.57
C PHE A 28 -8.13 -3.43 -3.32
N SER A 29 -8.06 -2.31 -4.03
CA SER A 29 -6.82 -1.95 -4.73
C SER A 29 -6.58 -0.46 -4.58
N PHE A 30 -5.32 -0.05 -4.75
CA PHE A 30 -4.96 1.35 -4.74
C PHE A 30 -3.73 1.55 -5.61
N PRO A 31 -3.60 2.74 -6.23
CA PRO A 31 -2.48 3.02 -7.11
C PRO A 31 -1.29 3.53 -6.32
N ILE A 32 -0.12 3.55 -6.96
CA ILE A 32 1.04 4.22 -6.38
C ILE A 32 0.94 5.73 -6.58
N THR A 33 0.13 6.18 -7.53
CA THR A 33 0.01 7.59 -7.87
C THR A 33 -0.51 8.39 -6.68
N GLY A 34 0.14 9.50 -6.40
CA GLY A 34 -0.25 10.36 -5.29
C GLY A 34 0.51 10.11 -4.01
N ASN A 35 1.22 9.00 -3.90
CA ASN A 35 2.08 8.71 -2.77
C ASN A 35 3.52 8.88 -3.23
N TRP A 36 4.17 9.96 -2.82
CA TRP A 36 5.49 10.29 -3.36
C TRP A 36 6.55 9.24 -3.02
N ARG A 37 6.40 8.53 -1.90
CA ARG A 37 7.34 7.47 -1.56
C ARG A 37 7.25 6.31 -2.54
N PHE A 38 6.04 5.96 -2.93
CA PHE A 38 5.82 4.91 -3.92
C PHE A 38 6.31 5.36 -5.30
N GLU A 39 6.06 6.62 -5.65
CA GLU A 39 6.41 7.11 -6.98
C GLU A 39 7.90 7.15 -7.21
N GLN A 40 8.68 7.28 -6.15
CA GLN A 40 10.14 7.32 -6.26
C GLN A 40 10.79 5.97 -6.02
N ALA A 41 10.01 4.96 -5.66
CA ALA A 41 10.56 3.65 -5.31
C ALA A 41 10.86 2.83 -6.55
N THR A 42 11.84 1.93 -6.42
CA THR A 42 12.12 0.96 -7.48
C THR A 42 11.06 -0.14 -7.43
N PRO A 43 10.91 -0.92 -8.52
CA PRO A 43 9.99 -2.05 -8.49
C PRO A 43 10.28 -3.04 -7.37
N GLU A 44 11.56 -3.28 -7.08
CA GLU A 44 11.93 -4.18 -5.98
C GLU A 44 11.46 -3.65 -4.64
N GLN A 45 11.60 -2.34 -4.42
CA GLN A 45 11.17 -1.73 -3.18
C GLN A 45 9.65 -1.77 -3.03
N LEU A 46 8.93 -1.55 -4.12
CA LEU A 46 7.47 -1.60 -4.10
C LEU A 46 6.96 -2.99 -3.77
N GLN A 47 7.68 -4.02 -4.21
CA GLN A 47 7.28 -5.39 -4.00
C GLN A 47 7.77 -5.96 -2.67
N HIS A 48 8.65 -5.25 -1.98
CA HIS A 48 9.12 -5.63 -0.67
C HIS A 48 8.16 -5.06 0.39
N VAL A 49 7.02 -5.71 0.52
CA VAL A 49 5.95 -5.27 1.42
C VAL A 49 5.69 -6.39 2.44
N GLU A 50 5.39 -5.99 3.66
CA GLU A 50 5.06 -6.90 4.76
C GLU A 50 3.65 -6.62 5.21
N LEU A 51 2.90 -7.67 5.50
CA LEU A 51 1.54 -7.57 6.01
C LEU A 51 1.52 -7.99 7.46
N ASP A 52 0.80 -7.23 8.28
CA ASP A 52 0.51 -7.63 9.65
C ASP A 52 -1.00 -7.44 9.91
N ASP A 53 -1.41 -7.54 11.17
CA ASP A 53 -2.83 -7.48 11.50
C ASP A 53 -3.42 -6.08 11.36
N GLU A 54 -2.60 -5.06 11.20
CA GLU A 54 -3.07 -3.68 11.09
C GLU A 54 -2.92 -3.10 9.70
N GLY A 55 -1.98 -3.61 8.91
CA GLY A 55 -1.77 -2.99 7.62
C GLY A 55 -0.57 -3.53 6.87
N MET A 56 -0.04 -2.65 6.03
CA MET A 56 1.05 -2.96 5.11
C MET A 56 2.24 -2.07 5.43
N HIS A 57 3.43 -2.62 5.29
CA HIS A 57 4.66 -1.95 5.66
C HIS A 57 5.71 -2.18 4.59
N TRP A 58 6.35 -1.10 4.14
CA TRP A 58 7.43 -1.14 3.14
C TRP A 58 8.70 -0.67 3.83
N PRO A 59 9.53 -1.60 4.32
CA PRO A 59 10.71 -1.22 5.12
C PRO A 59 11.76 -0.42 4.34
N ASP A 60 11.88 -0.67 3.04
CA ASP A 60 12.92 -0.02 2.25
C ASP A 60 12.66 1.46 2.02
N ILE A 61 11.42 1.89 2.11
CA ILE A 61 11.04 3.27 1.84
C ILE A 61 10.32 3.91 3.03
N ASP A 62 10.28 3.21 4.16
CA ASP A 62 9.74 3.73 5.40
C ASP A 62 8.29 4.18 5.25
N GLU A 63 7.48 3.33 4.65
CA GLU A 63 6.07 3.63 4.46
C GLU A 63 5.22 2.59 5.16
N ASP A 64 4.16 3.04 5.83
CA ASP A 64 3.19 2.21 6.52
C ASP A 64 1.80 2.67 6.18
N LEU A 65 0.93 1.75 5.81
CA LEU A 65 -0.47 2.06 5.52
C LEU A 65 -1.37 1.10 6.28
N SER A 66 -2.31 1.63 7.04
CA SER A 66 -3.25 0.77 7.77
C SER A 66 -4.34 0.28 6.84
N PHE A 67 -4.84 -0.93 7.10
CA PHE A 67 -5.99 -1.43 6.35
C PHE A 67 -7.20 -0.53 6.53
N ALA A 68 -7.42 -0.04 7.75
CA ALA A 68 -8.54 0.87 8.00
C ALA A 68 -8.43 2.13 7.15
N GLY A 69 -7.24 2.71 7.04
CA GLY A 69 -7.02 3.88 6.21
C GLY A 69 -7.23 3.58 4.74
N LEU A 70 -6.70 2.44 4.28
CA LEU A 70 -6.85 2.05 2.88
C LEU A 70 -8.30 1.85 2.50
N LEU A 71 -9.10 1.27 3.40
CA LEU A 71 -10.53 1.06 3.13
C LEU A 71 -11.30 2.36 3.08
N ARG A 72 -10.76 3.44 3.66
CA ARG A 72 -11.35 4.77 3.56
C ARG A 72 -10.83 5.56 2.37
N GLY A 73 -9.92 4.98 1.57
CA GLY A 73 -9.34 5.66 0.43
C GLY A 73 -8.09 6.45 0.74
N ASP A 74 -7.44 6.16 1.86
CA ASP A 74 -6.19 6.83 2.24
C ASP A 74 -5.02 5.89 2.00
N TRP A 75 -4.24 6.15 0.93
CA TRP A 75 -3.06 5.36 0.62
C TRP A 75 -1.78 6.21 0.70
N GLY A 76 -1.77 7.16 1.61
CA GLY A 76 -0.56 7.95 1.84
C GLY A 76 -0.39 9.14 0.90
N GLN A 77 -1.48 9.73 0.44
CA GLN A 77 -1.42 10.92 -0.42
C GLN A 77 -1.12 12.15 0.43
N HIS A 78 0.01 12.11 1.10
CA HIS A 78 0.29 13.11 2.14
C HIS A 78 0.52 14.49 1.57
N VAL A 79 1.18 14.56 0.46
CA VAL A 79 1.66 15.83 -0.07
C VAL A 79 0.50 16.73 -0.42
N ALA A 80 -0.46 16.19 -1.16
CA ALA A 80 -1.59 16.99 -1.61
C ALA A 80 -2.40 17.49 -0.43
N ARG A 81 -2.64 16.62 0.54
CA ARG A 81 -3.47 17.00 1.67
C ARG A 81 -2.81 18.05 2.53
N ARG A 82 -1.51 17.95 2.71
CA ARG A 82 -0.82 18.92 3.54
C ARG A 82 -0.92 20.31 2.96
N LYS A 83 -0.88 20.42 1.65
CA LYS A 83 -0.98 21.72 1.01
C LYS A 83 -2.33 22.33 1.22
N GLN A 84 -3.35 21.52 1.37
CA GLN A 84 -4.69 22.03 1.55
C GLN A 84 -4.89 22.63 2.92
N PHE A 85 -4.11 22.22 3.87
CA PHE A 85 -4.27 22.68 5.25
C PHE A 85 -3.24 23.71 5.67
N ALA A 86 -2.33 23.99 4.80
CA ALA A 86 -1.30 24.97 5.12
C ALA A 86 -1.84 26.37 5.12
#